data_5357b5d02859e6fc4317d7a5c07cb549
#
_entry.id   5357b5d02859e6fc4317d7a5c07cb549
#
_cell.length_a   1.000
_cell.length_b   1.000
_cell.length_c   1.000
_cell.angle_alpha   90.00
_cell.angle_beta   90.00
_cell.angle_gamma   90.00
#
_symmetry.space_group_name_H-M   'P 1'
#
loop_
_entity.id
_entity.type
_entity.pdbx_description
1 polymer ?
#
loop_
_entity_poly.entity_id
_entity_poly.type
_entity_poly.pdbx_seq_one_letter_code
_entity_poly.pdbx_strand_id
1 'polypeptide(L)'
;MPSRRDMLLFLAASAVAGGESRALASPLTAADQSDLRGAIDAVEYRAIPESGNRKTRNLQQMIEQAARENVPVFLPPGTYRVSNLTLPDNTRITGVPGASRIVYTGEGHLFAAENVRRIELSNLVIDGGNRWLGDYAGGLLQFTGVDEVLIYNCEIGGSRKHGLQLERCGGRIERSRISGAAQSGLYAVDSTTLSLIGNTVSDCGNGGILVHRWKKAEDGTVVSGNRISNIRANDGGTGQNGNGINIFRADGVMVVNNQISNCAFTAIRANSASNIQISSNQCRRSGETAIYVEFAFEGAVVSANMIDGAANGISIANFDEGGRLASVTGNVVRNLTLKGPYQHEVGFGIGIAAEADTLISGNVIEGAPRWGLQIGWGPYLRNVVVTGNVVRKAPVGCAVSVADGAGTAVITDNIFQETAEGAVLGFQWEKKVSGEMAGGGAPYAQLTVERNRVS
;
A
#
# COMPACT_ATOMS: atom_id res chain seq x y z
N MET A 1 24.10 -2.74 48.04
CA MET A 1 23.24 -2.97 46.86
C MET A 1 23.57 -4.34 46.33
N PRO A 2 22.67 -5.31 46.39
CA PRO A 2 22.93 -6.66 45.86
C PRO A 2 23.02 -6.65 44.33
N SER A 3 23.91 -7.46 43.79
CA SER A 3 24.20 -7.52 42.38
C SER A 3 23.09 -8.24 41.60
N ARG A 4 23.00 -7.99 40.28
CA ARG A 4 22.05 -8.66 39.38
C ARG A 4 22.13 -10.19 39.40
N ARG A 5 23.17 -10.76 39.97
CA ARG A 5 23.38 -12.22 40.09
C ARG A 5 22.65 -12.81 41.28
N ASP A 6 22.39 -12.01 42.31
CA ASP A 6 21.72 -12.48 43.54
C ASP A 6 20.20 -12.56 43.39
N MET A 7 19.65 -11.88 42.40
CA MET A 7 18.20 -11.87 42.08
C MET A 7 17.74 -13.08 41.27
N LEU A 8 18.66 -13.81 40.62
CA LEU A 8 18.35 -15.00 39.85
C LEU A 8 18.40 -16.32 40.66
N LEU A 9 18.93 -16.28 41.87
CA LEU A 9 19.02 -17.44 42.78
C LEU A 9 17.82 -17.59 43.71
N PHE A 10 16.94 -16.59 43.81
CA PHE A 10 15.73 -16.67 44.67
C PHE A 10 14.49 -17.20 43.94
N LEU A 11 14.54 -17.44 42.62
CA LEU A 11 13.45 -17.99 41.84
C LEU A 11 13.55 -19.50 41.55
N ALA A 12 14.57 -20.19 42.08
CA ALA A 12 14.82 -21.61 41.81
C ALA A 12 14.56 -22.53 43.01
N ALA A 13 13.97 -22.08 44.11
CA ALA A 13 13.84 -22.85 45.34
C ALA A 13 12.39 -23.08 45.85
N SER A 14 11.39 -23.05 44.99
CA SER A 14 10.00 -23.38 45.39
C SER A 14 9.25 -24.28 44.41
N ALA A 15 9.90 -25.31 43.95
CA ALA A 15 9.26 -26.33 43.12
C ALA A 15 9.69 -27.75 43.51
N VAL A 16 9.35 -28.20 44.72
CA VAL A 16 9.18 -29.61 45.01
C VAL A 16 8.30 -29.74 46.26
N ALA A 17 7.04 -29.95 46.12
CA ALA A 17 6.13 -30.83 46.88
C ALA A 17 4.67 -30.58 46.46
N GLY A 18 4.06 -31.54 45.81
CA GLY A 18 2.61 -31.48 45.63
C GLY A 18 2.18 -32.30 44.41
N GLY A 19 1.80 -33.51 44.70
CA GLY A 19 0.92 -34.44 44.04
C GLY A 19 0.59 -34.28 42.53
N GLU A 20 0.82 -35.35 41.79
CA GLU A 20 0.29 -35.56 40.46
C GLU A 20 -1.25 -35.49 40.46
N SER A 21 -1.80 -34.35 40.06
CA SER A 21 -3.12 -34.32 39.47
C SER A 21 -2.89 -33.97 37.99
N ARG A 22 -2.71 -35.01 37.16
CA ARG A 22 -2.95 -34.93 35.73
C ARG A 22 -4.43 -34.62 35.55
N ALA A 23 -4.80 -33.36 35.59
CA ALA A 23 -5.98 -32.91 34.91
C ALA A 23 -5.68 -33.08 33.41
N LEU A 24 -6.17 -34.20 32.85
CA LEU A 24 -6.35 -34.33 31.41
C LEU A 24 -7.30 -33.20 31.03
N ALA A 25 -6.73 -32.07 30.56
CA ALA A 25 -7.52 -31.08 29.87
C ALA A 25 -8.10 -31.83 28.67
N SER A 26 -9.38 -32.17 28.73
CA SER A 26 -10.11 -32.64 27.57
C SER A 26 -9.89 -31.59 26.47
N PRO A 27 -9.48 -31.99 25.26
CA PRO A 27 -9.39 -31.01 24.19
C PRO A 27 -10.80 -30.41 24.02
N LEU A 28 -10.88 -29.08 24.15
CA LEU A 28 -12.11 -28.35 23.86
C LEU A 28 -12.57 -28.74 22.45
N THR A 29 -13.77 -29.28 22.32
CA THR A 29 -14.36 -29.61 21.04
C THR A 29 -14.74 -28.31 20.29
N ALA A 30 -14.93 -28.37 18.98
CA ALA A 30 -15.39 -27.21 18.21
C ALA A 30 -16.75 -26.69 18.74
N ALA A 31 -17.63 -27.57 19.24
CA ALA A 31 -18.89 -27.20 19.89
C ALA A 31 -18.66 -26.36 21.16
N ASP A 32 -17.68 -26.70 21.98
CA ASP A 32 -17.36 -25.93 23.19
C ASP A 32 -16.90 -24.50 22.88
N GLN A 33 -16.24 -24.32 21.74
CA GLN A 33 -15.81 -22.97 21.30
C GLN A 33 -16.98 -22.14 20.77
N SER A 34 -17.94 -22.74 20.08
CA SER A 34 -19.14 -22.05 19.60
C SER A 34 -20.03 -21.66 20.77
N ASP A 35 -20.24 -22.53 21.74
CA ASP A 35 -21.02 -22.28 22.95
C ASP A 35 -20.46 -21.11 23.76
N LEU A 36 -19.14 -21.05 23.94
CA LEU A 36 -18.47 -19.93 24.63
C LEU A 36 -18.63 -18.58 23.92
N ARG A 37 -18.92 -18.58 22.60
CA ARG A 37 -19.07 -17.36 21.80
C ARG A 37 -20.52 -17.01 21.49
N GLY A 38 -21.47 -17.87 21.88
CA GLY A 38 -22.88 -17.71 21.49
C GLY A 38 -23.10 -17.80 19.99
N ALA A 39 -22.25 -18.54 19.27
CA ALA A 39 -22.30 -18.69 17.82
C ALA A 39 -23.16 -19.91 17.44
N ILE A 40 -23.82 -19.84 16.28
CA ILE A 40 -24.47 -20.98 15.65
C ILE A 40 -23.37 -21.85 14.99
N ASP A 41 -23.31 -23.14 15.33
CA ASP A 41 -22.37 -24.08 14.73
C ASP A 41 -22.90 -24.61 13.39
N ALA A 42 -22.04 -24.60 12.37
CA ALA A 42 -22.36 -25.12 11.04
C ALA A 42 -22.80 -26.59 11.03
N VAL A 43 -22.34 -27.39 11.99
CA VAL A 43 -22.70 -28.81 12.10
C VAL A 43 -24.19 -28.96 12.41
N GLU A 44 -24.78 -28.11 13.23
CA GLU A 44 -26.23 -28.15 13.57
C GLU A 44 -27.12 -27.97 12.35
N TYR A 45 -26.66 -27.15 11.38
CA TYR A 45 -27.36 -26.92 10.11
C TYR A 45 -26.94 -27.90 9.00
N ARG A 46 -26.22 -28.99 9.36
CA ARG A 46 -25.68 -29.93 8.37
C ARG A 46 -24.83 -29.27 7.28
N ALA A 47 -24.28 -28.11 7.55
CA ALA A 47 -23.25 -27.46 6.75
C ALA A 47 -21.89 -28.12 7.07
N ILE A 48 -21.81 -29.45 6.83
CA ILE A 48 -20.65 -30.31 7.20
C ILE A 48 -19.57 -30.18 6.10
N PRO A 49 -18.26 -30.18 6.38
CA PRO A 49 -17.20 -30.23 5.37
C PRO A 49 -17.37 -31.38 4.35
N GLU A 50 -16.88 -31.20 3.14
CA GLU A 50 -16.65 -32.21 2.08
C GLU A 50 -17.86 -32.82 1.33
N SER A 51 -19.06 -32.30 1.32
CA SER A 51 -20.15 -32.84 0.51
C SER A 51 -20.78 -31.84 -0.47
N GLY A 52 -21.39 -32.34 -1.57
CA GLY A 52 -21.77 -31.65 -2.81
C GLY A 52 -22.79 -30.50 -2.73
N ASN A 53 -23.40 -30.15 -3.89
CA ASN A 53 -24.21 -28.94 -4.15
C ASN A 53 -25.36 -28.57 -3.19
N ARG A 54 -25.81 -29.46 -2.32
CA ARG A 54 -26.81 -29.14 -1.29
C ARG A 54 -26.29 -28.18 -0.22
N LYS A 55 -25.00 -27.97 -0.12
CA LYS A 55 -24.35 -27.26 0.99
C LYS A 55 -24.26 -25.76 0.84
N THR A 56 -24.14 -25.25 -0.37
CA THR A 56 -24.30 -23.79 -0.56
C THR A 56 -25.63 -23.34 0.06
N ARG A 57 -26.71 -24.09 -0.20
CA ARG A 57 -28.03 -23.75 0.37
C ARG A 57 -28.05 -23.87 1.90
N ASN A 58 -27.44 -24.90 2.47
CA ASN A 58 -27.42 -25.07 3.93
C ASN A 58 -26.61 -23.95 4.60
N LEU A 59 -25.42 -23.64 4.06
CA LEU A 59 -24.60 -22.55 4.58
C LEU A 59 -25.29 -21.20 4.42
N GLN A 60 -25.97 -20.96 3.30
CA GLN A 60 -26.74 -19.74 3.07
C GLN A 60 -27.89 -19.60 4.10
N GLN A 61 -28.66 -20.67 4.32
CA GLN A 61 -29.75 -20.67 5.29
C GLN A 61 -29.25 -20.40 6.72
N MET A 62 -28.12 -21.01 7.09
CA MET A 62 -27.49 -20.77 8.39
C MET A 62 -27.04 -19.30 8.53
N ILE A 63 -26.39 -18.74 7.51
CA ILE A 63 -25.98 -17.32 7.53
C ILE A 63 -27.20 -16.41 7.70
N GLU A 64 -28.28 -16.68 6.98
CA GLU A 64 -29.51 -15.91 7.07
C GLU A 64 -30.17 -16.03 8.45
N GLN A 65 -30.20 -17.21 9.05
CA GLN A 65 -30.75 -17.42 10.38
C GLN A 65 -29.90 -16.70 11.44
N ALA A 66 -28.58 -16.89 11.41
CA ALA A 66 -27.66 -16.24 12.32
C ALA A 66 -27.75 -14.71 12.27
N ALA A 67 -27.89 -14.16 11.06
CA ALA A 67 -28.07 -12.73 10.87
C ALA A 67 -29.39 -12.21 11.47
N ARG A 68 -30.51 -12.96 11.30
CA ARG A 68 -31.80 -12.63 11.91
C ARG A 68 -31.77 -12.66 13.44
N GLU A 69 -31.06 -13.63 13.98
CA GLU A 69 -30.90 -13.80 15.44
C GLU A 69 -29.80 -12.91 16.02
N ASN A 70 -29.08 -12.19 15.15
CA ASN A 70 -27.94 -11.35 15.52
C ASN A 70 -26.84 -12.11 16.29
N VAL A 71 -26.58 -13.35 15.88
CA VAL A 71 -25.51 -14.21 16.43
C VAL A 71 -24.45 -14.53 15.36
N PRO A 72 -23.20 -14.78 15.72
CA PRO A 72 -22.18 -15.17 14.75
C PRO A 72 -22.37 -16.61 14.27
N VAL A 73 -21.87 -16.90 13.07
CA VAL A 73 -21.71 -18.24 12.52
C VAL A 73 -20.31 -18.73 12.86
N PHE A 74 -20.19 -19.89 13.49
CA PHE A 74 -18.93 -20.57 13.66
C PHE A 74 -18.77 -21.68 12.61
N LEU A 75 -17.68 -21.63 11.85
CA LEU A 75 -17.30 -22.70 10.92
C LEU A 75 -16.20 -23.56 11.53
N PRO A 76 -16.50 -24.79 11.97
CA PRO A 76 -15.49 -25.75 12.42
C PRO A 76 -14.37 -26.00 11.38
N PRO A 77 -13.24 -26.59 11.80
CA PRO A 77 -12.20 -27.02 10.86
C PRO A 77 -12.76 -27.92 9.76
N GLY A 78 -12.38 -27.63 8.51
CA GLY A 78 -12.79 -28.40 7.35
C GLY A 78 -12.90 -27.56 6.08
N THR A 79 -13.26 -28.22 4.97
CA THR A 79 -13.38 -27.58 3.66
C THR A 79 -14.85 -27.44 3.24
N TYR A 80 -15.29 -26.20 3.07
CA TYR A 80 -16.65 -25.83 2.66
C TYR A 80 -16.62 -25.39 1.19
N ARG A 81 -17.12 -26.27 0.29
CA ARG A 81 -17.17 -25.98 -1.16
C ARG A 81 -18.50 -25.32 -1.52
N VAL A 82 -18.46 -24.05 -1.87
CA VAL A 82 -19.65 -23.21 -2.05
C VAL A 82 -19.48 -22.18 -3.15
N SER A 83 -20.59 -21.61 -3.59
CA SER A 83 -20.67 -20.45 -4.51
C SER A 83 -21.90 -19.63 -4.19
N ASN A 84 -21.96 -18.39 -4.68
CA ASN A 84 -23.13 -17.54 -4.66
C ASN A 84 -23.72 -17.36 -3.25
N LEU A 85 -22.86 -17.10 -2.27
CA LEU A 85 -23.29 -16.76 -0.92
C LEU A 85 -23.52 -15.26 -0.82
N THR A 86 -24.76 -14.89 -0.51
CA THR A 86 -25.15 -13.51 -0.22
C THR A 86 -25.17 -13.30 1.29
N LEU A 87 -24.46 -12.28 1.73
CA LEU A 87 -24.32 -11.96 3.15
C LEU A 87 -25.34 -10.89 3.54
N PRO A 88 -26.38 -11.24 4.30
CA PRO A 88 -27.34 -10.25 4.81
C PRO A 88 -26.73 -9.34 5.87
N ASP A 89 -27.48 -8.30 6.26
CA ASP A 89 -27.06 -7.37 7.30
C ASP A 89 -26.69 -8.09 8.61
N ASN A 90 -25.67 -7.60 9.30
CA ASN A 90 -25.10 -8.17 10.52
C ASN A 90 -24.51 -9.58 10.37
N THR A 91 -24.16 -10.01 9.17
CA THR A 91 -23.44 -11.28 8.99
C THR A 91 -22.09 -11.24 9.69
N ARG A 92 -21.86 -12.22 10.57
CA ARG A 92 -20.58 -12.45 11.24
C ARG A 92 -20.20 -13.91 11.09
N ILE A 93 -19.08 -14.18 10.40
CA ILE A 93 -18.58 -15.55 10.18
C ILE A 93 -17.19 -15.64 10.77
N THR A 94 -17.01 -16.57 11.68
CA THR A 94 -15.70 -16.87 12.29
C THR A 94 -15.32 -18.33 12.10
N GLY A 95 -14.04 -18.59 11.92
CA GLY A 95 -13.52 -19.95 11.79
C GLY A 95 -12.36 -20.21 12.74
N VAL A 96 -11.64 -21.30 12.46
CA VAL A 96 -10.37 -21.65 13.08
C VAL A 96 -9.25 -21.30 12.11
N PRO A 97 -8.27 -20.47 12.51
CA PRO A 97 -7.20 -20.00 11.62
C PRO A 97 -6.49 -21.15 10.88
N GLY A 98 -6.37 -21.05 9.57
CA GLY A 98 -5.72 -22.03 8.70
C GLY A 98 -6.53 -23.35 8.49
N ALA A 99 -7.56 -23.59 9.27
CA ALA A 99 -8.29 -24.86 9.29
C ALA A 99 -9.73 -24.77 8.74
N SER A 100 -10.42 -23.66 8.90
CA SER A 100 -11.75 -23.43 8.32
C SER A 100 -11.61 -22.85 6.93
N ARG A 101 -11.75 -23.69 5.90
CA ARG A 101 -11.49 -23.33 4.50
C ARG A 101 -12.78 -23.27 3.69
N ILE A 102 -13.03 -22.12 3.07
CA ILE A 102 -14.13 -21.90 2.14
C ILE A 102 -13.55 -21.89 0.73
N VAL A 103 -14.01 -22.80 -0.13
CA VAL A 103 -13.49 -22.98 -1.49
C VAL A 103 -14.59 -22.66 -2.50
N TYR A 104 -14.30 -21.73 -3.38
CA TYR A 104 -15.18 -21.36 -4.47
C TYR A 104 -15.30 -22.47 -5.51
N THR A 105 -16.53 -22.82 -5.88
CA THR A 105 -16.82 -23.90 -6.83
C THR A 105 -17.04 -23.44 -8.26
N GLY A 106 -17.15 -22.13 -8.49
CA GLY A 106 -17.42 -21.53 -9.80
C GLY A 106 -18.86 -21.04 -9.95
N GLU A 107 -19.19 -20.49 -11.12
CA GLU A 107 -20.55 -20.09 -11.51
C GLU A 107 -21.11 -18.88 -10.74
N GLY A 108 -20.41 -17.74 -10.79
CA GLY A 108 -20.89 -16.49 -10.19
C GLY A 108 -19.89 -15.81 -9.27
N HIS A 109 -20.23 -15.63 -7.99
CA HIS A 109 -19.37 -15.04 -6.96
C HIS A 109 -19.15 -16.02 -5.80
N LEU A 110 -18.23 -15.72 -4.90
CA LEU A 110 -18.12 -16.48 -3.66
C LEU A 110 -18.93 -15.80 -2.56
N PHE A 111 -18.52 -14.60 -2.14
CA PHE A 111 -19.28 -13.77 -1.20
C PHE A 111 -19.68 -12.46 -1.84
N ALA A 112 -20.96 -12.09 -1.68
CA ALA A 112 -21.48 -10.78 -2.04
C ALA A 112 -22.31 -10.19 -0.89
N ALA A 113 -22.17 -8.88 -0.68
CA ALA A 113 -23.02 -8.10 0.20
C ALA A 113 -23.36 -6.77 -0.47
N GLU A 114 -24.61 -6.33 -0.35
CA GLU A 114 -25.05 -5.10 -0.96
C GLU A 114 -26.01 -4.33 -0.02
N ASN A 115 -25.69 -3.04 0.20
CA ASN A 115 -26.50 -2.10 0.98
C ASN A 115 -26.88 -2.64 2.38
N VAL A 116 -25.86 -3.09 3.13
CA VAL A 116 -25.99 -3.62 4.48
C VAL A 116 -25.10 -2.84 5.45
N ARG A 117 -25.45 -2.84 6.72
CA ARG A 117 -24.69 -2.08 7.72
C ARG A 117 -23.36 -2.73 8.08
N ARG A 118 -23.36 -4.06 8.28
CA ARG A 118 -22.18 -4.73 8.84
C ARG A 118 -21.95 -6.14 8.28
N ILE A 119 -20.71 -6.39 7.89
CA ILE A 119 -20.19 -7.72 7.54
C ILE A 119 -18.89 -7.95 8.31
N GLU A 120 -18.78 -9.08 8.98
CA GLU A 120 -17.58 -9.49 9.70
C GLU A 120 -17.13 -10.89 9.29
N LEU A 121 -15.87 -11.02 8.84
CA LEU A 121 -15.23 -12.28 8.48
C LEU A 121 -13.94 -12.42 9.27
N SER A 122 -13.76 -13.50 10.01
CA SER A 122 -12.54 -13.71 10.79
C SER A 122 -12.04 -15.15 10.80
N ASN A 123 -10.70 -15.30 10.81
CA ASN A 123 -10.04 -16.60 10.97
C ASN A 123 -10.40 -17.64 9.87
N LEU A 124 -10.60 -17.18 8.64
CA LEU A 124 -11.04 -18.00 7.51
C LEU A 124 -9.95 -18.12 6.46
N VAL A 125 -9.87 -19.29 5.82
CA VAL A 125 -9.17 -19.46 4.54
C VAL A 125 -10.22 -19.42 3.42
N ILE A 126 -10.12 -18.43 2.54
CA ILE A 126 -11.05 -18.16 1.43
C ILE A 126 -10.30 -18.37 0.13
N ASP A 127 -10.61 -19.43 -0.58
CA ASP A 127 -9.87 -19.93 -1.74
C ASP A 127 -10.74 -19.87 -3.00
N GLY A 128 -10.36 -19.01 -3.92
CA GLY A 128 -11.01 -18.90 -5.24
C GLY A 128 -10.72 -20.06 -6.19
N GLY A 129 -9.75 -20.93 -5.86
CA GLY A 129 -9.37 -22.08 -6.66
C GLY A 129 -8.95 -21.74 -8.10
N ASN A 130 -8.60 -20.47 -8.37
CA ASN A 130 -8.35 -19.94 -9.71
C ASN A 130 -9.51 -20.17 -10.70
N ARG A 131 -10.74 -20.22 -10.20
CA ARG A 131 -11.94 -20.40 -11.02
C ARG A 131 -12.46 -19.06 -11.52
N TRP A 132 -13.07 -19.06 -12.70
CA TRP A 132 -13.70 -17.87 -13.26
C TRP A 132 -14.88 -17.42 -12.39
N LEU A 133 -14.96 -16.12 -12.18
CA LEU A 133 -16.09 -15.44 -11.58
C LEU A 133 -17.09 -15.02 -12.67
N GLY A 134 -18.35 -14.86 -12.32
CA GLY A 134 -19.35 -14.28 -13.21
C GLY A 134 -18.94 -12.89 -13.68
N ASP A 135 -19.42 -12.46 -14.85
CA ASP A 135 -19.03 -11.17 -15.45
C ASP A 135 -19.38 -9.98 -14.54
N TYR A 136 -20.47 -10.06 -13.81
CA TYR A 136 -20.93 -9.06 -12.85
C TYR A 136 -20.08 -8.97 -11.58
N ALA A 137 -19.35 -10.02 -11.25
CA ALA A 137 -18.53 -10.06 -10.02
C ALA A 137 -17.15 -9.45 -10.31
N GLY A 138 -16.79 -8.41 -9.59
CA GLY A 138 -15.48 -7.76 -9.71
C GLY A 138 -14.40 -8.38 -8.83
N GLY A 139 -14.75 -9.12 -7.78
CA GLY A 139 -13.83 -9.76 -6.84
C GLY A 139 -14.34 -11.08 -6.29
N LEU A 140 -13.44 -11.85 -5.67
CA LEU A 140 -13.81 -13.09 -4.97
C LEU A 140 -14.75 -12.78 -3.80
N LEU A 141 -14.43 -11.72 -3.05
CA LEU A 141 -15.32 -11.06 -2.10
C LEU A 141 -15.72 -9.72 -2.72
N GLN A 142 -17.01 -9.48 -2.86
CA GLN A 142 -17.55 -8.26 -3.45
C GLN A 142 -18.57 -7.62 -2.49
N PHE A 143 -18.23 -6.46 -1.98
CA PHE A 143 -19.10 -5.70 -1.07
C PHE A 143 -19.38 -4.32 -1.64
N THR A 144 -20.66 -3.95 -1.68
CA THR A 144 -21.13 -2.68 -2.22
C THR A 144 -22.07 -2.02 -1.23
N GLY A 145 -21.77 -0.78 -0.83
CA GLY A 145 -22.62 -0.04 0.12
C GLY A 145 -22.71 -0.69 1.50
N VAL A 146 -21.57 -1.16 2.02
CA VAL A 146 -21.49 -1.75 3.36
C VAL A 146 -20.86 -0.74 4.31
N ASP A 147 -21.60 -0.29 5.33
CA ASP A 147 -21.12 0.76 6.22
C ASP A 147 -19.90 0.31 7.03
N GLU A 148 -19.89 -0.94 7.51
CA GLU A 148 -18.81 -1.49 8.31
C GLU A 148 -18.41 -2.89 7.83
N VAL A 149 -17.33 -2.97 7.06
CA VAL A 149 -16.66 -4.22 6.68
C VAL A 149 -15.54 -4.51 7.67
N LEU A 150 -15.58 -5.65 8.34
CA LEU A 150 -14.54 -6.12 9.24
C LEU A 150 -13.97 -7.45 8.72
N ILE A 151 -12.72 -7.44 8.25
CA ILE A 151 -12.00 -8.66 7.85
C ILE A 151 -10.74 -8.76 8.70
N TYR A 152 -10.65 -9.83 9.48
CA TYR A 152 -9.55 -10.01 10.43
C TYR A 152 -8.96 -11.41 10.34
N ASN A 153 -7.62 -11.48 10.24
CA ASN A 153 -6.88 -12.74 10.25
C ASN A 153 -7.41 -13.78 9.25
N CYS A 154 -7.75 -13.32 8.03
CA CYS A 154 -8.21 -14.17 6.94
C CYS A 154 -7.10 -14.39 5.90
N GLU A 155 -7.14 -15.55 5.23
CA GLU A 155 -6.34 -15.82 4.04
C GLU A 155 -7.27 -15.81 2.82
N ILE A 156 -7.05 -14.89 1.86
CA ILE A 156 -7.87 -14.71 0.65
C ILE A 156 -6.97 -14.94 -0.55
N GLY A 157 -7.28 -15.93 -1.37
CA GLY A 157 -6.41 -16.27 -2.48
C GLY A 157 -7.08 -16.86 -3.70
N GLY A 158 -6.33 -16.92 -4.81
CA GLY A 158 -6.76 -17.60 -6.03
C GLY A 158 -7.96 -16.98 -6.76
N SER A 159 -8.13 -15.65 -6.72
CA SER A 159 -9.17 -14.95 -7.49
C SER A 159 -8.74 -14.73 -8.94
N ARG A 160 -9.66 -14.94 -9.89
CA ARG A 160 -9.47 -14.58 -11.30
C ARG A 160 -9.75 -13.10 -11.61
N LYS A 161 -10.19 -12.33 -10.61
CA LYS A 161 -10.37 -10.88 -10.64
C LYS A 161 -9.70 -10.28 -9.42
N HIS A 162 -10.31 -9.30 -8.75
CA HIS A 162 -9.78 -8.80 -7.46
C HIS A 162 -9.93 -9.85 -6.35
N GLY A 163 -9.02 -9.85 -5.40
CA GLY A 163 -9.18 -10.66 -4.19
C GLY A 163 -10.36 -10.17 -3.35
N LEU A 164 -10.35 -8.88 -3.05
CA LEU A 164 -11.42 -8.17 -2.34
C LEU A 164 -11.76 -6.89 -3.11
N GLN A 165 -13.04 -6.70 -3.41
CA GLN A 165 -13.60 -5.47 -3.98
C GLN A 165 -14.55 -4.82 -2.99
N LEU A 166 -14.30 -3.55 -2.68
CA LEU A 166 -15.11 -2.71 -1.80
C LEU A 166 -15.57 -1.48 -2.59
N GLU A 167 -16.86 -1.32 -2.77
CA GLU A 167 -17.44 -0.15 -3.41
C GLU A 167 -18.38 0.57 -2.44
N ARG A 168 -18.11 1.85 -2.17
CA ARG A 168 -18.87 2.65 -1.20
C ARG A 168 -18.96 1.97 0.18
N CYS A 169 -17.83 1.49 0.69
CA CYS A 169 -17.73 0.80 1.96
C CYS A 169 -16.88 1.59 2.96
N GLY A 170 -17.13 1.35 4.24
CA GLY A 170 -16.26 1.71 5.36
C GLY A 170 -15.75 0.49 6.11
N GLY A 171 -14.92 0.68 7.14
CA GLY A 171 -14.51 -0.40 8.03
C GLY A 171 -13.02 -0.74 8.00
N ARG A 172 -12.68 -2.01 8.30
CA ARG A 172 -11.29 -2.43 8.55
C ARG A 172 -10.96 -3.76 7.90
N ILE A 173 -9.79 -3.83 7.29
CA ILE A 173 -9.17 -5.09 6.83
C ILE A 173 -7.81 -5.19 7.52
N GLU A 174 -7.68 -6.15 8.42
CA GLU A 174 -6.52 -6.22 9.31
C GLU A 174 -5.92 -7.62 9.39
N ARG A 175 -4.57 -7.67 9.48
CA ARG A 175 -3.78 -8.89 9.73
C ARG A 175 -4.12 -10.05 8.78
N SER A 176 -4.61 -9.74 7.60
CA SER A 176 -5.04 -10.71 6.61
C SER A 176 -3.99 -10.89 5.52
N ARG A 177 -3.99 -12.05 4.89
CA ARG A 177 -3.18 -12.36 3.72
C ARG A 177 -4.05 -12.37 2.48
N ILE A 178 -3.69 -11.57 1.47
CA ILE A 178 -4.38 -11.53 0.17
C ILE A 178 -3.36 -11.85 -0.90
N SER A 179 -3.57 -12.91 -1.70
CA SER A 179 -2.55 -13.33 -2.66
C SER A 179 -3.10 -13.99 -3.91
N GLY A 180 -2.32 -13.93 -5.00
CA GLY A 180 -2.65 -14.65 -6.23
C GLY A 180 -3.92 -14.17 -6.94
N ALA A 181 -4.32 -12.91 -6.74
CA ALA A 181 -5.40 -12.30 -7.50
C ALA A 181 -4.93 -11.96 -8.92
N ALA A 182 -5.72 -12.30 -9.94
CA ALA A 182 -5.35 -12.01 -11.32
C ALA A 182 -5.34 -10.50 -11.62
N GLN A 183 -6.18 -9.72 -10.93
CA GLN A 183 -6.18 -8.27 -10.95
C GLN A 183 -5.43 -7.74 -9.71
N SER A 184 -6.10 -7.12 -8.79
CA SER A 184 -5.51 -6.53 -7.58
C SER A 184 -5.86 -7.33 -6.35
N GLY A 185 -4.99 -7.29 -5.34
CA GLY A 185 -5.28 -7.91 -4.06
C GLY A 185 -6.52 -7.31 -3.40
N LEU A 186 -6.51 -5.99 -3.22
CA LEU A 186 -7.63 -5.22 -2.69
C LEU A 186 -7.94 -4.04 -3.61
N TYR A 187 -9.19 -3.88 -3.99
CA TYR A 187 -9.69 -2.73 -4.75
C TYR A 187 -10.83 -2.06 -3.99
N ALA A 188 -10.57 -0.87 -3.47
CA ALA A 188 -11.55 0.00 -2.85
C ALA A 188 -11.89 1.16 -3.80
N VAL A 189 -13.16 1.36 -4.10
CA VAL A 189 -13.63 2.46 -4.95
C VAL A 189 -14.78 3.19 -4.30
N ASP A 190 -14.74 4.53 -4.32
CA ASP A 190 -15.71 5.42 -3.63
C ASP A 190 -15.98 5.06 -2.17
N SER A 191 -15.06 4.30 -1.55
CA SER A 191 -15.10 3.94 -0.14
C SER A 191 -14.53 5.07 0.70
N THR A 192 -14.81 5.08 2.00
CA THR A 192 -14.34 6.14 2.90
C THR A 192 -13.85 5.60 4.22
N THR A 193 -12.84 6.26 4.79
CA THR A 193 -12.33 6.00 6.15
C THR A 193 -11.95 4.53 6.41
N LEU A 194 -11.54 3.82 5.37
CA LEU A 194 -11.07 2.45 5.52
C LEU A 194 -9.76 2.40 6.33
N SER A 195 -9.62 1.38 7.15
CA SER A 195 -8.37 1.05 7.84
C SER A 195 -7.80 -0.26 7.27
N LEU A 196 -6.73 -0.16 6.47
CA LEU A 196 -6.06 -1.29 5.81
C LEU A 196 -4.72 -1.52 6.52
N ILE A 197 -4.73 -2.37 7.58
CA ILE A 197 -3.64 -2.39 8.55
C ILE A 197 -3.02 -3.78 8.72
N GLY A 198 -1.69 -3.85 8.63
CA GLY A 198 -0.92 -5.06 8.96
C GLY A 198 -1.17 -6.26 8.05
N ASN A 199 -1.67 -6.02 6.83
CA ASN A 199 -1.95 -7.08 5.89
C ASN A 199 -0.69 -7.50 5.10
N THR A 200 -0.72 -8.70 4.57
CA THR A 200 0.24 -9.16 3.56
C THR A 200 -0.47 -9.29 2.22
N VAL A 201 -0.03 -8.54 1.21
CA VAL A 201 -0.59 -8.59 -0.15
C VAL A 201 0.50 -8.99 -1.13
N SER A 202 0.32 -10.09 -1.86
CA SER A 202 1.38 -10.59 -2.73
C SER A 202 0.90 -11.29 -4.00
N ASP A 203 1.81 -11.34 -4.97
CA ASP A 203 1.65 -12.15 -6.18
C ASP A 203 0.41 -11.81 -7.01
N CYS A 204 0.01 -10.53 -7.01
CA CYS A 204 -1.15 -10.03 -7.75
C CYS A 204 -0.76 -9.60 -9.17
N GLY A 205 -1.72 -9.74 -10.10
CA GLY A 205 -1.48 -9.56 -11.52
C GLY A 205 -1.35 -8.10 -11.97
N ASN A 206 -2.03 -7.15 -11.31
CA ASN A 206 -2.05 -5.76 -11.75
C ASN A 206 -1.95 -4.71 -10.64
N GLY A 207 -2.23 -5.06 -9.40
CA GLY A 207 -2.13 -4.11 -8.29
C GLY A 207 -2.11 -4.77 -6.92
N GLY A 208 -1.52 -4.10 -5.95
CA GLY A 208 -1.57 -4.55 -4.55
C GLY A 208 -2.82 -4.05 -3.85
N ILE A 209 -2.78 -2.83 -3.34
CA ILE A 209 -3.90 -2.13 -2.69
C ILE A 209 -4.25 -0.89 -3.53
N LEU A 210 -5.47 -0.82 -4.01
CA LEU A 210 -5.98 0.30 -4.81
C LEU A 210 -7.05 1.04 -4.00
N VAL A 211 -6.87 2.36 -3.84
CA VAL A 211 -7.82 3.27 -3.18
C VAL A 211 -8.22 4.33 -4.20
N HIS A 212 -9.36 4.13 -4.82
CA HIS A 212 -9.81 4.89 -5.98
C HIS A 212 -11.12 5.62 -5.72
N ARG A 213 -11.31 6.70 -6.44
CA ARG A 213 -12.62 7.36 -6.56
C ARG A 213 -12.91 7.69 -8.01
N TRP A 214 -14.15 7.53 -8.43
CA TRP A 214 -14.58 7.93 -9.77
C TRP A 214 -14.52 9.45 -9.95
N LYS A 215 -14.91 10.18 -8.90
CA LYS A 215 -14.76 11.63 -8.85
C LYS A 215 -13.85 12.00 -7.67
N LYS A 216 -12.96 12.96 -7.88
CA LYS A 216 -12.08 13.45 -6.82
C LYS A 216 -12.89 13.94 -5.63
N ALA A 217 -12.63 13.40 -4.47
CA ALA A 217 -13.26 13.77 -3.20
C ALA A 217 -12.48 13.22 -2.01
N GLU A 218 -12.85 13.66 -0.80
CA GLU A 218 -12.33 13.15 0.46
C GLU A 218 -12.59 11.64 0.60
N ASP A 219 -11.58 10.92 1.02
CA ASP A 219 -11.59 9.47 1.24
C ASP A 219 -11.17 9.12 2.67
N GLY A 220 -10.03 9.64 3.13
CA GLY A 220 -9.52 9.48 4.49
C GLY A 220 -9.07 8.05 4.84
N THR A 221 -8.83 7.18 3.86
CA THR A 221 -8.34 5.82 4.09
C THR A 221 -6.93 5.82 4.65
N VAL A 222 -6.68 4.94 5.61
CA VAL A 222 -5.35 4.68 6.19
C VAL A 222 -4.81 3.34 5.71
N VAL A 223 -3.66 3.35 5.04
CA VAL A 223 -2.92 2.15 4.59
C VAL A 223 -1.64 2.05 5.40
N SER A 224 -1.63 1.19 6.44
CA SER A 224 -0.56 1.19 7.43
C SER A 224 0.01 -0.19 7.75
N GLY A 225 1.34 -0.27 7.89
CA GLY A 225 2.00 -1.48 8.39
C GLY A 225 1.87 -2.71 7.50
N ASN A 226 1.48 -2.56 6.24
CA ASN A 226 1.29 -3.68 5.34
C ASN A 226 2.60 -4.16 4.72
N ARG A 227 2.64 -5.43 4.33
CA ARG A 227 3.69 -6.03 3.49
C ARG A 227 3.15 -6.32 2.11
N ILE A 228 3.68 -5.65 1.09
CA ILE A 228 3.22 -5.76 -0.29
C ILE A 228 4.38 -6.21 -1.17
N SER A 229 4.18 -7.25 -1.97
CA SER A 229 5.27 -7.77 -2.80
C SER A 229 4.82 -8.47 -4.07
N ASN A 230 5.72 -8.50 -5.07
CA ASN A 230 5.52 -9.23 -6.32
C ASN A 230 4.25 -8.80 -7.06
N ILE A 231 4.11 -7.49 -7.26
CA ILE A 231 2.97 -6.93 -8.00
C ILE A 231 3.37 -6.79 -9.47
N ARG A 232 2.63 -7.48 -10.32
CA ARG A 232 2.84 -7.50 -11.77
C ARG A 232 1.96 -6.47 -12.47
N ALA A 233 2.18 -6.30 -13.77
CA ALA A 233 1.38 -5.47 -14.68
C ALA A 233 0.97 -6.31 -15.89
N ASN A 234 0.21 -7.39 -15.65
CA ASN A 234 -0.15 -8.37 -16.67
C ASN A 234 -1.00 -7.76 -17.79
N ASP A 235 -1.82 -6.75 -17.47
CA ASP A 235 -2.65 -6.04 -18.45
C ASP A 235 -1.89 -4.87 -19.11
N GLY A 236 -0.58 -4.76 -18.86
CA GLY A 236 0.27 -3.73 -19.46
C GLY A 236 -0.04 -2.32 -18.95
N GLY A 237 0.13 -1.34 -19.82
CA GLY A 237 -0.09 0.07 -19.53
C GLY A 237 1.19 0.82 -19.18
N THR A 238 1.04 2.11 -18.87
CA THR A 238 2.15 3.04 -18.59
C THR A 238 2.10 3.59 -17.16
N GLY A 239 1.54 2.82 -16.22
CA GLY A 239 1.51 3.17 -14.79
C GLY A 239 0.19 2.96 -14.07
N GLN A 240 -0.91 2.65 -14.76
CA GLN A 240 -2.17 2.30 -14.11
C GLN A 240 -2.11 0.93 -13.42
N ASN A 241 -1.30 0.02 -13.94
CA ASN A 241 -1.06 -1.32 -13.39
C ASN A 241 0.34 -1.45 -12.81
N GLY A 242 0.55 -2.47 -11.97
CA GLY A 242 1.86 -2.82 -11.43
C GLY A 242 2.28 -2.04 -10.19
N ASN A 243 1.37 -1.31 -9.57
CA ASN A 243 1.65 -0.52 -8.37
C ASN A 243 1.40 -1.32 -7.09
N GLY A 244 2.28 -1.13 -6.10
CA GLY A 244 2.08 -1.70 -4.77
C GLY A 244 0.86 -1.11 -4.07
N ILE A 245 0.83 0.21 -3.95
CA ILE A 245 -0.32 1.00 -3.49
C ILE A 245 -0.61 2.05 -4.54
N ASN A 246 -1.86 2.14 -4.99
CA ASN A 246 -2.30 3.16 -5.94
C ASN A 246 -3.49 3.93 -5.39
N ILE A 247 -3.31 5.24 -5.25
CA ILE A 247 -4.33 6.18 -4.80
C ILE A 247 -4.75 6.99 -6.04
N PHE A 248 -6.02 6.97 -6.38
CA PHE A 248 -6.53 7.68 -7.53
C PHE A 248 -7.73 8.55 -7.17
N ARG A 249 -7.56 9.88 -7.26
CA ARG A 249 -8.60 10.87 -6.95
C ARG A 249 -9.17 10.80 -5.52
N ALA A 250 -8.50 10.09 -4.61
CA ALA A 250 -8.91 9.88 -3.24
C ALA A 250 -8.10 10.81 -2.32
N ASP A 251 -8.73 11.87 -1.84
CA ASP A 251 -8.09 12.89 -0.99
C ASP A 251 -7.99 12.44 0.46
N GLY A 252 -7.02 12.98 1.22
CA GLY A 252 -6.85 12.71 2.65
C GLY A 252 -6.29 11.34 3.01
N VAL A 253 -5.77 10.58 2.04
CA VAL A 253 -5.24 9.22 2.28
C VAL A 253 -3.88 9.26 2.96
N MET A 254 -3.70 8.39 3.96
CA MET A 254 -2.42 8.19 4.65
C MET A 254 -1.81 6.83 4.29
N VAL A 255 -0.55 6.83 3.82
CA VAL A 255 0.23 5.62 3.51
C VAL A 255 1.47 5.61 4.39
N VAL A 256 1.45 4.80 5.46
CA VAL A 256 2.48 4.90 6.49
C VAL A 256 3.01 3.53 6.94
N ASN A 257 4.31 3.44 7.22
CA ASN A 257 4.95 2.25 7.79
C ASN A 257 4.81 0.95 6.96
N ASN A 258 4.60 1.04 5.64
CA ASN A 258 4.47 -0.14 4.80
C ASN A 258 5.83 -0.64 4.30
N GLN A 259 5.95 -1.94 4.05
CA GLN A 259 7.07 -2.57 3.37
C GLN A 259 6.61 -3.04 1.98
N ILE A 260 7.15 -2.43 0.94
CA ILE A 260 6.72 -2.65 -0.45
C ILE A 260 7.92 -3.08 -1.28
N SER A 261 7.78 -4.14 -2.06
CA SER A 261 8.90 -4.65 -2.85
C SER A 261 8.47 -5.36 -4.13
N ASN A 262 9.34 -5.34 -5.15
CA ASN A 262 9.14 -6.05 -6.42
C ASN A 262 7.81 -5.65 -7.09
N CYS A 263 7.57 -4.37 -7.26
CA CYS A 263 6.45 -3.87 -8.05
C CYS A 263 6.92 -3.63 -9.48
N ALA A 264 6.14 -4.07 -10.47
CA ALA A 264 6.48 -3.89 -11.87
C ALA A 264 6.58 -2.40 -12.25
N PHE A 265 5.80 -1.55 -11.58
CA PHE A 265 5.84 -0.09 -11.68
C PHE A 265 6.17 0.54 -10.33
N THR A 266 5.31 1.37 -9.81
CA THR A 266 5.54 2.21 -8.65
C THR A 266 5.24 1.49 -7.33
N ALA A 267 6.04 1.71 -6.29
CA ALA A 267 5.67 1.18 -4.97
C ALA A 267 4.45 1.92 -4.42
N ILE A 268 4.44 3.26 -4.43
CA ILE A 268 3.32 4.10 -3.97
C ILE A 268 3.06 5.18 -5.01
N ARG A 269 1.89 5.15 -5.64
CA ARG A 269 1.44 6.12 -6.62
C ARG A 269 0.21 6.86 -6.11
N ALA A 270 0.25 8.19 -6.13
CA ALA A 270 -0.87 9.07 -5.81
C ALA A 270 -1.15 9.95 -7.03
N ASN A 271 -2.25 9.68 -7.71
CA ASN A 271 -2.65 10.36 -8.95
C ASN A 271 -3.89 11.22 -8.70
N SER A 272 -3.78 12.51 -8.95
CA SER A 272 -4.86 13.48 -8.80
C SER A 272 -5.48 13.48 -7.39
N ALA A 273 -4.71 13.12 -6.37
CA ALA A 273 -5.16 12.98 -4.98
C ALA A 273 -4.48 14.04 -4.12
N SER A 274 -5.25 14.78 -3.33
CA SER A 274 -4.82 15.89 -2.49
C SER A 274 -4.72 15.52 -1.02
N ASN A 275 -4.01 16.34 -0.23
CA ASN A 275 -3.82 16.13 1.21
C ASN A 275 -3.27 14.75 1.56
N ILE A 276 -2.30 14.27 0.77
CA ILE A 276 -1.73 12.93 0.89
C ILE A 276 -0.55 12.94 1.87
N GLN A 277 -0.51 11.95 2.74
CA GLN A 277 0.66 11.67 3.58
C GLN A 277 1.29 10.33 3.22
N ILE A 278 2.56 10.33 2.81
CA ILE A 278 3.35 9.14 2.50
C ILE A 278 4.60 9.17 3.39
N SER A 279 4.61 8.39 4.48
CA SER A 279 5.70 8.49 5.44
C SER A 279 6.16 7.16 6.03
N SER A 280 7.45 7.07 6.34
CA SER A 280 8.06 5.91 7.01
C SER A 280 7.88 4.58 6.26
N ASN A 281 7.73 4.61 4.93
CA ASN A 281 7.62 3.41 4.12
C ASN A 281 9.00 2.92 3.67
N GLN A 282 9.13 1.60 3.47
CA GLN A 282 10.27 0.97 2.81
C GLN A 282 9.88 0.52 1.42
N CYS A 283 10.43 1.12 0.38
CA CYS A 283 10.21 0.79 -1.03
C CYS A 283 11.46 0.14 -1.61
N ARG A 284 11.36 -1.09 -2.09
CA ARG A 284 12.49 -1.85 -2.64
C ARG A 284 12.18 -2.39 -4.01
N ARG A 285 13.11 -2.20 -4.96
CA ARG A 285 13.03 -2.75 -6.31
C ARG A 285 11.70 -2.44 -7.00
N SER A 286 11.40 -1.16 -7.11
CA SER A 286 10.29 -0.65 -7.91
C SER A 286 10.74 -0.54 -9.37
N GLY A 287 9.92 -0.98 -10.31
CA GLY A 287 10.27 -0.96 -11.73
C GLY A 287 10.29 0.46 -12.31
N GLU A 288 9.49 1.36 -11.75
CA GLU A 288 9.38 2.75 -12.16
C GLU A 288 9.84 3.68 -11.03
N THR A 289 9.10 4.71 -10.73
CA THR A 289 9.32 5.65 -9.62
C THR A 289 8.88 5.01 -8.29
N ALA A 290 9.72 5.03 -7.27
CA ALA A 290 9.33 4.39 -6.01
C ALA A 290 8.13 5.09 -5.33
N ILE A 291 8.15 6.42 -5.29
CA ILE A 291 7.01 7.23 -4.78
C ILE A 291 6.68 8.30 -5.81
N TYR A 292 5.47 8.25 -6.35
CA TYR A 292 5.03 9.14 -7.41
C TYR A 292 3.75 9.88 -6.99
N VAL A 293 3.81 11.20 -6.90
CA VAL A 293 2.67 12.10 -6.69
C VAL A 293 2.53 12.94 -7.93
N GLU A 294 1.41 12.81 -8.63
CA GLU A 294 1.26 13.34 -9.99
C GLU A 294 -0.12 13.90 -10.29
N PHE A 295 -0.18 14.63 -11.40
CA PHE A 295 -1.36 15.32 -11.93
C PHE A 295 -1.94 16.37 -10.98
N ALA A 296 -3.25 16.59 -11.00
CA ALA A 296 -3.93 17.67 -10.27
C ALA A 296 -4.03 17.38 -8.75
N PHE A 297 -2.91 17.24 -8.06
CA PHE A 297 -2.87 17.17 -6.60
C PHE A 297 -2.60 18.53 -5.97
N GLU A 298 -3.08 18.75 -4.77
CA GLU A 298 -2.76 19.89 -3.93
C GLU A 298 -2.55 19.43 -2.48
N GLY A 299 -1.32 19.57 -2.00
CA GLY A 299 -0.93 19.12 -0.66
C GLY A 299 -0.44 17.67 -0.62
N ALA A 300 0.88 17.50 -0.46
CA ALA A 300 1.49 16.20 -0.26
C ALA A 300 2.66 16.29 0.73
N VAL A 301 2.70 15.35 1.69
CA VAL A 301 3.85 15.17 2.58
C VAL A 301 4.49 13.81 2.29
N VAL A 302 5.76 13.83 1.85
CA VAL A 302 6.55 12.62 1.57
C VAL A 302 7.77 12.65 2.49
N SER A 303 7.74 11.87 3.58
CA SER A 303 8.76 12.02 4.62
C SER A 303 9.25 10.71 5.22
N ALA A 304 10.52 10.68 5.61
CA ALA A 304 11.14 9.57 6.32
C ALA A 304 11.01 8.20 5.61
N ASN A 305 10.88 8.19 4.27
CA ASN A 305 10.82 6.95 3.50
C ASN A 305 12.23 6.45 3.17
N MET A 306 12.38 5.12 3.10
CA MET A 306 13.58 4.42 2.63
C MET A 306 13.33 3.84 1.25
N ILE A 307 14.05 4.29 0.25
CA ILE A 307 13.98 3.80 -1.13
C ILE A 307 15.30 3.11 -1.50
N ASP A 308 15.23 1.86 -1.93
CA ASP A 308 16.38 1.05 -2.28
C ASP A 308 16.12 0.27 -3.57
N GLY A 309 16.56 0.81 -4.68
CA GLY A 309 16.35 0.27 -6.01
C GLY A 309 15.01 0.68 -6.63
N ALA A 310 15.08 1.58 -7.61
CA ALA A 310 13.97 2.01 -8.44
C ALA A 310 14.54 2.61 -9.74
N ALA A 311 13.69 2.88 -10.73
CA ALA A 311 14.11 3.68 -11.87
C ALA A 311 14.22 5.16 -11.48
N ASN A 312 13.26 5.72 -10.73
CA ASN A 312 13.36 7.01 -10.05
C ASN A 312 13.03 6.86 -8.56
N GLY A 313 13.54 7.75 -7.73
CA GLY A 313 13.27 7.76 -6.30
C GLY A 313 11.89 8.34 -5.97
N ILE A 314 11.78 9.65 -5.90
CA ILE A 314 10.55 10.40 -5.58
C ILE A 314 10.28 11.39 -6.70
N SER A 315 9.04 11.44 -7.18
CA SER A 315 8.61 12.44 -8.18
C SER A 315 7.36 13.16 -7.69
N ILE A 316 7.42 14.50 -7.69
CA ILE A 316 6.35 15.44 -7.38
C ILE A 316 6.13 16.26 -8.65
N ALA A 317 5.23 15.84 -9.51
CA ALA A 317 5.19 16.27 -10.91
C ALA A 317 3.84 16.79 -11.38
N ASN A 318 3.83 17.26 -12.62
CA ASN A 318 2.67 17.76 -13.36
C ASN A 318 2.12 19.08 -12.83
N PHE A 319 2.99 20.06 -12.69
CA PHE A 319 2.55 21.43 -12.42
C PHE A 319 1.65 21.98 -13.55
N ASP A 320 1.86 21.56 -14.78
CA ASP A 320 1.00 21.85 -15.94
C ASP A 320 -0.45 21.40 -15.75
N GLU A 321 -0.67 20.32 -15.02
CA GLU A 321 -1.99 19.80 -14.67
C GLU A 321 -2.47 20.26 -13.27
N GLY A 322 -1.73 21.19 -12.63
CA GLY A 322 -2.07 21.75 -11.33
C GLY A 322 -1.42 21.09 -10.12
N GLY A 323 -0.49 20.14 -10.32
CA GLY A 323 0.26 19.48 -9.24
C GLY A 323 1.15 20.47 -8.48
N ARG A 324 0.91 20.65 -7.18
CA ARG A 324 1.64 21.62 -6.35
C ARG A 324 1.48 21.39 -4.85
N LEU A 325 2.24 22.14 -4.06
CA LEU A 325 2.17 22.23 -2.61
C LEU A 325 2.60 20.93 -1.93
N ALA A 326 3.92 20.70 -1.90
CA ALA A 326 4.47 19.49 -1.31
C ALA A 326 5.63 19.74 -0.36
N SER A 327 5.87 18.79 0.52
CA SER A 327 7.06 18.70 1.37
C SER A 327 7.70 17.33 1.23
N VAL A 328 8.98 17.28 0.81
CA VAL A 328 9.76 16.05 0.63
C VAL A 328 10.94 16.10 1.60
N THR A 329 10.83 15.42 2.75
CA THR A 329 11.76 15.65 3.84
C THR A 329 12.27 14.37 4.50
N GLY A 330 13.58 14.33 4.81
CA GLY A 330 14.16 13.25 5.59
C GLY A 330 14.12 11.86 4.94
N ASN A 331 14.02 11.77 3.61
CA ASN A 331 14.00 10.50 2.91
C ASN A 331 15.44 10.03 2.60
N VAL A 332 15.62 8.71 2.50
CA VAL A 332 16.84 8.08 2.01
C VAL A 332 16.56 7.40 0.68
N VAL A 333 17.28 7.79 -0.37
CA VAL A 333 17.12 7.28 -1.75
C VAL A 333 18.45 6.72 -2.23
N ARG A 334 18.45 5.46 -2.68
CA ARG A 334 19.71 4.85 -3.18
C ARG A 334 19.48 3.80 -4.25
N ASN A 335 20.57 3.47 -4.96
CA ASN A 335 20.63 2.38 -5.93
C ASN A 335 19.60 2.49 -7.05
N LEU A 336 19.49 3.67 -7.65
CA LEU A 336 18.60 3.90 -8.78
C LEU A 336 19.19 3.36 -10.08
N THR A 337 18.35 3.17 -11.10
CA THR A 337 18.76 2.65 -12.41
C THR A 337 18.27 3.53 -13.54
N LEU A 338 18.96 3.51 -14.69
CA LEU A 338 18.50 4.16 -15.92
C LEU A 338 17.39 3.38 -16.65
N LYS A 339 17.09 2.17 -16.19
CA LYS A 339 16.10 1.28 -16.83
C LYS A 339 14.78 1.36 -16.10
N GLY A 340 13.73 1.68 -16.82
CA GLY A 340 12.35 1.63 -16.36
C GLY A 340 11.51 0.64 -17.16
N PRO A 341 10.20 0.53 -16.87
CA PRO A 341 9.29 -0.41 -17.52
C PRO A 341 8.90 -0.03 -18.96
N TYR A 342 9.22 1.19 -19.37
CA TYR A 342 9.00 1.72 -20.71
C TYR A 342 10.10 2.72 -21.07
N GLN A 343 10.13 3.18 -22.33
CA GLN A 343 11.02 4.27 -22.75
C GLN A 343 10.35 5.60 -22.37
N HIS A 344 11.02 6.38 -21.54
CA HIS A 344 10.60 7.71 -21.13
C HIS A 344 11.46 8.76 -21.87
N GLU A 345 10.85 9.82 -22.39
CA GLU A 345 11.56 10.87 -23.14
C GLU A 345 12.73 11.48 -22.34
N VAL A 346 12.48 11.80 -21.09
CA VAL A 346 13.53 12.33 -20.17
C VAL A 346 14.47 11.23 -19.70
N GLY A 347 14.07 9.97 -19.74
CA GLY A 347 14.77 8.85 -19.14
C GLY A 347 14.58 8.75 -17.63
N PHE A 348 15.18 7.73 -17.04
CA PHE A 348 15.14 7.43 -15.61
C PHE A 348 16.50 7.74 -14.94
N GLY A 349 16.59 7.51 -13.64
CA GLY A 349 17.83 7.68 -12.86
C GLY A 349 17.85 8.94 -11.99
N ILE A 350 16.68 9.47 -11.64
CA ILE A 350 16.53 10.73 -10.88
C ILE A 350 16.21 10.40 -9.42
N GLY A 351 16.96 11.02 -8.50
CA GLY A 351 16.77 10.84 -7.06
C GLY A 351 15.45 11.43 -6.56
N ILE A 352 15.29 12.74 -6.63
CA ILE A 352 14.06 13.45 -6.27
C ILE A 352 13.78 14.51 -7.33
N ALA A 353 12.56 14.51 -7.88
CA ALA A 353 12.07 15.52 -8.80
C ALA A 353 10.92 16.32 -8.18
N ALA A 354 10.89 17.65 -8.41
CA ALA A 354 9.77 18.50 -8.04
C ALA A 354 9.63 19.72 -8.94
N GLU A 355 8.41 20.20 -9.12
CA GLU A 355 8.10 21.30 -10.05
C GLU A 355 7.56 22.55 -9.36
N ALA A 356 6.60 22.45 -8.44
CA ALA A 356 5.93 23.65 -7.92
C ALA A 356 5.64 23.64 -6.42
N ASP A 357 5.82 24.80 -5.80
CA ASP A 357 5.46 25.12 -4.41
C ASP A 357 5.94 24.03 -3.43
N THR A 358 7.19 23.59 -3.57
CA THR A 358 7.69 22.39 -2.88
C THR A 358 8.94 22.68 -2.05
N LEU A 359 8.97 22.17 -0.82
CA LEU A 359 10.17 22.09 0.02
C LEU A 359 10.83 20.71 -0.12
N ILE A 360 12.12 20.67 -0.45
CA ILE A 360 12.96 19.46 -0.45
C ILE A 360 14.07 19.65 0.57
N SER A 361 14.02 18.97 1.72
CA SER A 361 14.99 19.20 2.78
C SER A 361 15.40 17.96 3.56
N GLY A 362 16.67 17.94 3.98
CA GLY A 362 17.19 16.88 4.85
C GLY A 362 17.19 15.48 4.23
N ASN A 363 17.11 15.34 2.91
CA ASN A 363 17.15 14.04 2.25
C ASN A 363 18.60 13.59 1.99
N VAL A 364 18.81 12.27 1.96
CA VAL A 364 20.08 11.66 1.59
C VAL A 364 19.89 10.84 0.32
N ILE A 365 20.60 11.21 -0.74
CA ILE A 365 20.51 10.59 -2.06
C ILE A 365 21.87 10.04 -2.44
N GLU A 366 21.97 8.75 -2.74
CA GLU A 366 23.20 8.12 -3.20
C GLU A 366 22.94 7.24 -4.43
N GLY A 367 23.74 7.41 -5.48
CA GLY A 367 23.68 6.53 -6.65
C GLY A 367 22.44 6.80 -7.52
N ALA A 368 22.19 8.06 -7.85
CA ALA A 368 21.24 8.47 -8.87
C ALA A 368 21.97 8.61 -10.20
N PRO A 369 21.84 7.67 -11.13
CA PRO A 369 22.75 7.58 -12.29
C PRO A 369 22.52 8.66 -13.34
N ARG A 370 21.52 9.52 -13.21
CA ARG A 370 21.28 10.71 -14.04
C ARG A 370 21.42 11.97 -13.22
N TRP A 371 20.47 12.27 -12.34
CA TRP A 371 20.45 13.48 -11.52
C TRP A 371 20.09 13.15 -10.07
N GLY A 372 20.82 13.71 -9.13
CA GLY A 372 20.46 13.61 -7.72
C GLY A 372 19.14 14.30 -7.45
N LEU A 373 19.00 15.52 -7.90
CA LEU A 373 17.78 16.33 -7.81
C LEU A 373 17.43 16.89 -9.18
N GLN A 374 16.13 16.94 -9.50
CA GLN A 374 15.57 17.62 -10.66
C GLN A 374 14.56 18.68 -10.18
N ILE A 375 14.83 19.94 -10.45
CA ILE A 375 14.03 21.06 -9.96
C ILE A 375 13.42 21.78 -11.15
N GLY A 376 12.14 21.55 -11.37
CA GLY A 376 11.40 22.00 -12.53
C GLY A 376 11.70 21.22 -13.81
N TRP A 377 10.86 21.42 -14.83
CA TRP A 377 10.98 20.88 -16.17
C TRP A 377 10.48 21.89 -17.21
N GLY A 378 11.34 22.41 -18.08
CA GLY A 378 10.98 23.50 -18.98
C GLY A 378 10.45 24.70 -18.20
N PRO A 379 9.30 25.30 -18.57
CA PRO A 379 8.68 26.42 -17.84
C PRO A 379 8.04 26.00 -16.50
N TYR A 380 7.92 24.71 -16.23
CA TYR A 380 7.23 24.17 -15.07
C TYR A 380 8.15 24.16 -13.83
N LEU A 381 8.44 25.34 -13.32
CA LEU A 381 9.16 25.58 -12.06
C LEU A 381 8.51 26.76 -11.35
N ARG A 382 8.13 26.57 -10.08
CA ARG A 382 7.61 27.66 -9.25
C ARG A 382 7.87 27.43 -7.77
N ASN A 383 8.54 28.39 -7.10
CA ASN A 383 8.69 28.43 -5.64
C ASN A 383 9.21 27.11 -5.02
N VAL A 384 10.32 26.57 -5.53
CA VAL A 384 10.92 25.36 -4.98
C VAL A 384 12.11 25.71 -4.08
N VAL A 385 12.13 25.16 -2.87
CA VAL A 385 13.23 25.32 -1.92
C VAL A 385 13.93 23.98 -1.71
N VAL A 386 15.25 23.98 -1.92
CA VAL A 386 16.13 22.81 -1.77
C VAL A 386 17.21 23.12 -0.74
N THR A 387 17.13 22.52 0.45
CA THR A 387 18.05 22.88 1.53
C THR A 387 18.43 21.70 2.44
N GLY A 388 19.68 21.67 2.90
CA GLY A 388 20.14 20.67 3.87
C GLY A 388 20.16 19.24 3.35
N ASN A 389 20.20 19.01 2.03
CA ASN A 389 20.25 17.67 1.46
C ASN A 389 21.72 17.21 1.26
N VAL A 390 21.92 15.91 1.30
CA VAL A 390 23.20 15.26 0.96
C VAL A 390 22.97 14.45 -0.32
N VAL A 391 23.67 14.82 -1.39
CA VAL A 391 23.63 14.15 -2.69
C VAL A 391 25.02 13.65 -3.04
N ARG A 392 25.14 12.35 -3.29
CA ARG A 392 26.43 11.78 -3.69
C ARG A 392 26.30 10.72 -4.77
N LYS A 393 27.38 10.54 -5.53
CA LYS A 393 27.44 9.58 -6.65
C LYS A 393 26.29 9.79 -7.65
N ALA A 394 26.15 11.01 -8.11
CA ALA A 394 25.24 11.37 -9.20
C ALA A 394 26.02 12.22 -10.22
N PRO A 395 25.93 11.95 -11.53
CA PRO A 395 26.64 12.79 -12.54
C PRO A 395 26.36 14.27 -12.35
N VAL A 396 25.09 14.66 -12.15
CA VAL A 396 24.67 16.02 -11.78
C VAL A 396 24.02 15.96 -10.41
N GLY A 397 24.49 16.77 -9.48
CA GLY A 397 23.94 16.86 -8.13
C GLY A 397 22.51 17.41 -8.13
N CYS A 398 22.31 18.56 -8.74
CA CYS A 398 21.01 19.22 -8.89
C CYS A 398 20.89 19.83 -10.31
N ALA A 399 19.97 19.32 -11.10
CA ALA A 399 19.55 19.87 -12.36
C ALA A 399 18.37 20.81 -12.11
N VAL A 400 18.54 22.13 -12.34
CA VAL A 400 17.48 23.11 -12.14
C VAL A 400 17.06 23.71 -13.48
N SER A 401 15.75 23.84 -13.69
CA SER A 401 15.24 24.49 -14.92
C SER A 401 15.55 25.96 -14.93
N VAL A 402 16.12 26.42 -16.06
CA VAL A 402 16.38 27.83 -16.41
C VAL A 402 15.78 28.16 -17.78
N ALA A 403 14.76 27.41 -18.18
CA ALA A 403 14.01 27.67 -19.40
C ALA A 403 13.21 28.99 -19.28
N ASP A 404 12.84 29.54 -20.41
CA ASP A 404 11.96 30.72 -20.45
C ASP A 404 10.63 30.39 -19.74
N GLY A 405 10.21 31.28 -18.84
CA GLY A 405 9.02 31.07 -18.01
C GLY A 405 9.23 30.27 -16.73
N ALA A 406 10.42 29.68 -16.52
CA ALA A 406 10.74 29.03 -15.25
C ALA A 406 10.76 30.04 -14.09
N GLY A 407 10.07 29.73 -13.01
CA GLY A 407 9.95 30.58 -11.83
C GLY A 407 11.08 30.40 -10.81
N THR A 408 10.79 30.76 -9.57
CA THR A 408 11.80 30.87 -8.50
C THR A 408 12.21 29.51 -7.92
N ALA A 409 13.53 29.34 -7.72
CA ALA A 409 14.07 28.28 -6.88
C ALA A 409 15.19 28.82 -5.96
N VAL A 410 15.25 28.24 -4.76
CA VAL A 410 16.29 28.48 -3.74
C VAL A 410 17.02 27.19 -3.45
N ILE A 411 18.32 27.11 -3.71
CA ILE A 411 19.16 25.91 -3.56
C ILE A 411 20.33 26.25 -2.62
N THR A 412 20.17 25.95 -1.34
CA THR A 412 21.13 26.41 -0.32
C THR A 412 21.47 25.32 0.69
N ASP A 413 22.68 25.43 1.25
CA ASP A 413 23.13 24.61 2.40
C ASP A 413 23.13 23.10 2.12
N ASN A 414 23.25 22.69 0.84
CA ASN A 414 23.33 21.26 0.47
C ASN A 414 24.81 20.82 0.39
N ILE A 415 25.00 19.51 0.52
CA ILE A 415 26.29 18.85 0.28
C ILE A 415 26.18 18.01 -1.00
N PHE A 416 27.08 18.29 -1.95
CA PHE A 416 27.22 17.53 -3.19
C PHE A 416 28.58 16.88 -3.22
N GLN A 417 28.61 15.55 -3.35
CA GLN A 417 29.84 14.75 -3.35
C GLN A 417 29.86 13.80 -4.54
N GLU A 418 31.00 13.68 -5.20
CA GLU A 418 31.15 12.79 -6.36
C GLU A 418 30.12 13.12 -7.47
N THR A 419 29.99 14.42 -7.82
CA THR A 419 29.14 14.91 -8.90
C THR A 419 30.01 15.31 -10.10
N ALA A 420 30.33 14.30 -10.95
CA ALA A 420 31.37 14.42 -11.96
C ALA A 420 31.09 15.48 -13.06
N GLU A 421 29.83 15.77 -13.35
CA GLU A 421 29.42 16.76 -14.37
C GLU A 421 29.13 18.14 -13.79
N GLY A 422 28.87 18.21 -12.47
CA GLY A 422 28.62 19.41 -11.71
C GLY A 422 27.63 19.22 -10.57
N ALA A 423 27.73 20.08 -9.57
CA ALA A 423 26.87 20.05 -8.39
C ALA A 423 25.51 20.71 -8.61
N VAL A 424 25.49 21.93 -9.16
CA VAL A 424 24.23 22.64 -9.50
C VAL A 424 24.34 23.20 -10.92
N LEU A 425 23.56 22.67 -11.82
CA LEU A 425 23.60 23.02 -13.24
C LEU A 425 22.21 23.45 -13.74
N GLY A 426 22.18 24.45 -14.62
CA GLY A 426 20.98 24.93 -15.29
C GLY A 426 20.69 24.18 -16.58
N PHE A 427 19.42 23.81 -16.73
CA PHE A 427 18.90 23.08 -17.88
C PHE A 427 17.76 23.82 -18.57
N GLN A 428 17.69 23.71 -19.88
CA GLN A 428 16.49 23.98 -20.67
C GLN A 428 16.02 22.65 -21.24
N TRP A 429 14.97 22.10 -20.66
CA TRP A 429 14.54 20.71 -20.89
C TRP A 429 15.68 19.75 -20.54
N GLU A 430 16.13 18.90 -21.45
CA GLU A 430 17.26 18.00 -21.29
C GLU A 430 18.63 18.63 -21.52
N LYS A 431 18.67 19.84 -22.12
CA LYS A 431 19.91 20.49 -22.54
C LYS A 431 20.53 21.26 -21.38
N LYS A 432 21.75 20.88 -20.99
CA LYS A 432 22.59 21.66 -20.09
C LYS A 432 22.97 23.00 -20.77
N VAL A 433 22.68 24.11 -20.10
CA VAL A 433 22.91 25.47 -20.63
C VAL A 433 23.71 26.37 -19.70
N SER A 434 24.07 25.89 -18.49
CA SER A 434 24.92 26.67 -17.57
C SER A 434 26.24 25.97 -17.26
N GLY A 435 27.21 26.74 -16.75
CA GLY A 435 28.29 26.21 -15.94
C GLY A 435 27.86 25.88 -14.53
N GLU A 436 28.85 25.52 -13.68
CA GLU A 436 28.65 25.23 -12.26
C GLU A 436 28.17 26.47 -11.49
N MET A 437 27.11 26.31 -10.68
CA MET A 437 26.50 27.41 -9.93
C MET A 437 26.58 27.22 -8.39
N ALA A 438 27.02 26.06 -7.89
CA ALA A 438 27.00 25.76 -6.45
C ALA A 438 27.85 26.73 -5.59
N GLY A 439 28.86 27.33 -6.19
CA GLY A 439 29.72 28.36 -5.54
C GLY A 439 29.06 29.71 -5.31
N GLY A 440 27.85 29.92 -5.74
CA GLY A 440 27.11 31.18 -5.67
C GLY A 440 27.22 32.05 -6.95
N GLY A 441 26.42 33.10 -7.03
CA GLY A 441 26.42 34.02 -8.20
C GLY A 441 25.75 33.42 -9.44
N ALA A 442 24.70 32.64 -9.29
CA ALA A 442 23.93 32.10 -10.41
C ALA A 442 23.51 33.25 -11.39
N PRO A 443 23.72 33.08 -12.70
CA PRO A 443 23.45 34.16 -13.69
C PRO A 443 21.96 34.31 -14.00
N TYR A 444 21.08 33.67 -13.28
CA TYR A 444 19.63 33.62 -13.48
C TYR A 444 18.93 34.31 -12.31
N ALA A 445 18.25 35.43 -12.54
CA ALA A 445 17.65 36.26 -11.49
C ALA A 445 16.59 35.54 -10.64
N GLN A 446 15.95 34.52 -11.19
CA GLN A 446 14.96 33.71 -10.48
C GLN A 446 15.59 32.65 -9.55
N LEU A 447 16.90 32.42 -9.60
CA LEU A 447 17.58 31.41 -8.78
C LEU A 447 18.41 32.09 -7.66
N THR A 448 18.27 31.53 -6.46
CA THR A 448 19.22 31.74 -5.36
C THR A 448 20.00 30.47 -5.15
N VAL A 449 21.30 30.46 -5.43
CA VAL A 449 22.19 29.33 -5.24
C VAL A 449 23.38 29.77 -4.40
N GLU A 450 23.44 29.32 -3.16
CA GLU A 450 24.50 29.77 -2.25
C GLU A 450 24.74 28.77 -1.09
N ARG A 451 25.89 28.90 -0.44
CA ARG A 451 26.30 28.10 0.73
C ARG A 451 26.23 26.57 0.50
N ASN A 452 26.24 26.10 -0.73
CA ASN A 452 26.37 24.69 -1.02
C ASN A 452 27.84 24.26 -0.90
N ARG A 453 28.07 23.03 -0.44
CA ARG A 453 29.43 22.45 -0.36
C ARG A 453 29.58 21.39 -1.42
N VAL A 454 30.68 21.48 -2.17
CA VAL A 454 31.06 20.51 -3.21
C VAL A 454 32.36 19.84 -2.83
N SER A 455 32.43 18.50 -2.87
CA SER A 455 33.62 17.71 -2.51
C SER A 455 33.79 16.48 -3.36
#